data_f47bf8a12374a519c11070692456e779
#
_entry.id   f47bf8a12374a519c11070692456e779
#
_cell.length_a   1.000
_cell.length_b   1.000
_cell.length_c   1.000
_cell.angle_alpha   90.00
_cell.angle_beta   90.00
_cell.angle_gamma   90.00
#
_symmetry.space_group_name_H-M   'P 1'
#
loop_
_entity.id
_entity.type
_entity.pdbx_description
1 polymer ?
#
loop_
_entity_poly.entity_id
_entity_poly.type
_entity_poly.pdbx_seq_one_letter_code
_entity_poly.pdbx_strand_id
1 'polypeptide(L)'
;MKHLKKSSLLAFLMILAMFFAVSCDVAQEEDVTDTENEPSVFIDVPDNLIGTWEFNGQWTESYTITKDSFTNGYYTGNNAKVYKTDEKSGYIYIQYTKAMNADYSYSETAPDVGKWYAVHYKDLTDSTLKLSAAYKADGKSATATIEEAKAEFTVDNGYFGIYSELEKK
;
A
#
# COMPACT_ATOMS: atom_id res chain seq x y z
N MET A 1 30.86 -17.17 -55.33
CA MET A 1 31.88 -18.07 -54.73
C MET A 1 31.38 -18.29 -53.27
N LYS A 2 30.79 -19.48 -53.03
CA LYS A 2 31.39 -20.60 -52.27
C LYS A 2 31.60 -20.20 -50.78
N HIS A 3 31.13 -20.84 -49.75
CA HIS A 3 30.63 -22.20 -49.54
C HIS A 3 29.78 -22.28 -48.26
N LEU A 4 28.73 -23.04 -48.36
CA LEU A 4 27.98 -23.81 -47.43
C LEU A 4 28.84 -24.76 -46.57
N LYS A 5 28.50 -24.95 -45.25
CA LYS A 5 28.61 -26.24 -44.53
C LYS A 5 27.81 -26.07 -43.22
N LYS A 6 26.67 -26.61 -43.04
CA LYS A 6 26.12 -27.98 -42.82
C LYS A 6 26.72 -28.68 -41.59
N SER A 7 25.77 -28.91 -40.68
CA SER A 7 25.52 -30.10 -39.86
C SER A 7 26.45 -30.41 -38.69
N SER A 8 25.86 -30.59 -37.49
CA SER A 8 25.71 -31.93 -37.00
C SER A 8 24.69 -32.01 -35.86
N LEU A 9 23.66 -32.76 -36.10
CA LEU A 9 22.71 -33.39 -35.23
C LEU A 9 23.40 -34.60 -34.62
N LEU A 10 23.44 -34.77 -33.29
CA LEU A 10 23.48 -36.10 -32.70
C LEU A 10 22.86 -36.11 -31.33
N ALA A 11 21.79 -36.88 -31.24
CA ALA A 11 21.13 -37.39 -30.08
C ALA A 11 22.06 -38.23 -29.20
N PHE A 12 21.87 -38.17 -27.91
CA PHE A 12 22.22 -39.29 -27.03
C PHE A 12 21.05 -39.58 -26.07
N LEU A 13 20.55 -40.75 -26.31
CA LEU A 13 19.43 -41.40 -25.64
C LEU A 13 19.99 -42.30 -24.52
N MET A 14 19.25 -42.40 -23.43
CA MET A 14 19.23 -43.47 -22.43
C MET A 14 20.46 -43.72 -21.56
N ILE A 15 20.27 -43.71 -20.26
CA ILE A 15 20.38 -44.90 -19.43
C ILE A 15 19.46 -44.77 -18.21
N LEU A 16 18.56 -45.75 -18.11
CA LEU A 16 17.69 -46.10 -17.00
C LEU A 16 18.52 -46.94 -16.02
N ALA A 17 18.58 -46.58 -14.76
CA ALA A 17 18.93 -47.53 -13.70
C ALA A 17 18.17 -47.22 -12.42
N MET A 18 17.26 -48.12 -12.09
CA MET A 18 16.60 -48.25 -10.78
C MET A 18 17.62 -48.67 -9.74
N PHE A 19 17.59 -48.04 -8.57
CA PHE A 19 17.93 -48.70 -7.33
C PHE A 19 16.96 -48.27 -6.24
N PHE A 20 16.14 -49.20 -5.83
CA PHE A 20 15.44 -49.17 -4.55
C PHE A 20 16.46 -49.47 -3.43
N ALA A 21 16.52 -48.62 -2.44
CA ALA A 21 16.94 -49.05 -1.12
C ALA A 21 16.23 -48.20 -0.06
N VAL A 22 15.55 -48.88 0.76
CA VAL A 22 14.80 -48.57 1.94
C VAL A 22 15.73 -48.04 3.04
N SER A 23 15.20 -47.12 3.86
CA SER A 23 15.33 -47.11 5.32
C SER A 23 15.88 -45.86 5.98
N CYS A 24 15.09 -45.46 6.93
CA CYS A 24 15.33 -44.84 8.23
C CYS A 24 15.30 -43.30 8.33
N ASP A 25 14.27 -42.92 9.09
CA ASP A 25 14.12 -41.78 9.95
C ASP A 25 15.43 -41.10 10.39
N VAL A 26 15.61 -39.88 10.00
CA VAL A 26 16.18 -38.83 10.82
C VAL A 26 15.33 -37.59 10.55
N ALA A 27 14.58 -37.18 11.56
CA ALA A 27 13.94 -35.85 11.57
C ALA A 27 15.06 -34.82 11.54
N GLN A 28 15.32 -34.25 10.36
CA GLN A 28 15.95 -32.95 10.24
C GLN A 28 14.81 -31.92 10.27
N GLU A 29 14.74 -31.21 11.39
CA GLU A 29 14.11 -29.90 11.43
C GLU A 29 14.79 -29.03 10.38
N GLU A 30 14.22 -28.96 9.18
CA GLU A 30 14.51 -27.89 8.26
C GLU A 30 13.90 -26.63 8.90
N ASP A 31 14.77 -25.78 9.41
CA ASP A 31 14.50 -24.38 9.71
C ASP A 31 14.17 -23.71 8.37
N VAL A 32 12.90 -23.87 7.96
CA VAL A 32 12.30 -23.12 6.87
C VAL A 32 12.11 -21.70 7.40
N THR A 33 13.14 -20.88 7.27
CA THR A 33 12.94 -19.44 7.23
C THR A 33 12.21 -19.12 5.94
N ASP A 34 10.92 -19.45 5.89
CA ASP A 34 9.97 -18.87 4.97
C ASP A 34 9.86 -17.38 5.29
N THR A 35 10.72 -16.60 4.67
CA THR A 35 10.36 -15.23 4.32
C THR A 35 9.31 -15.33 3.23
N GLU A 36 8.13 -15.86 3.60
CA GLU A 36 6.94 -15.68 2.80
C GLU A 36 6.78 -14.17 2.60
N ASN A 37 6.92 -13.80 1.36
CA ASN A 37 6.47 -12.52 0.83
C ASN A 37 4.93 -12.58 0.95
N GLU A 38 4.41 -12.35 2.19
CA GLU A 38 2.99 -12.30 2.48
C GLU A 38 2.35 -11.39 1.43
N PRO A 39 1.35 -11.87 0.68
CA PRO A 39 0.66 -11.02 -0.27
C PRO A 39 0.17 -9.81 0.52
N SER A 40 0.61 -8.65 0.13
CA SER A 40 0.31 -7.37 0.76
C SER A 40 -1.20 -7.16 0.87
N VAL A 41 -1.76 -7.58 1.99
CA VAL A 41 -3.21 -7.62 2.21
C VAL A 41 -3.66 -6.27 2.76
N PHE A 42 -4.72 -5.73 2.18
CA PHE A 42 -5.46 -4.64 2.80
C PHE A 42 -6.18 -5.17 4.04
N ILE A 43 -6.00 -4.47 5.15
CA ILE A 43 -6.68 -4.77 6.41
C ILE A 43 -7.67 -3.66 6.76
N ASP A 44 -8.60 -3.94 7.65
CA ASP A 44 -9.45 -2.92 8.26
C ASP A 44 -8.61 -1.96 9.08
N VAL A 45 -9.13 -0.74 9.30
CA VAL A 45 -8.44 0.29 10.09
C VAL A 45 -8.19 -0.24 11.52
N PRO A 46 -6.93 -0.37 11.96
CA PRO A 46 -6.62 -0.87 13.28
C PRO A 46 -6.97 0.14 14.37
N ASP A 47 -7.31 -0.36 15.56
CA ASP A 47 -7.83 0.46 16.67
C ASP A 47 -6.88 1.58 17.13
N ASN A 48 -5.58 1.41 17.01
CA ASN A 48 -4.59 2.44 17.36
C ASN A 48 -4.58 3.64 16.40
N LEU A 49 -5.06 3.48 15.16
CA LEU A 49 -5.27 4.58 14.21
C LEU A 49 -6.59 5.32 14.44
N ILE A 50 -7.58 4.64 15.02
CA ILE A 50 -8.92 5.22 15.23
C ILE A 50 -8.87 6.35 16.25
N GLY A 51 -9.46 7.49 15.90
CA GLY A 51 -9.57 8.66 16.78
C GLY A 51 -9.56 9.97 16.01
N THR A 52 -9.55 11.04 16.79
CA THR A 52 -9.32 12.41 16.28
C THR A 52 -7.87 12.77 16.55
N TRP A 53 -7.20 13.25 15.53
CA TRP A 53 -5.79 13.62 15.53
C TRP A 53 -5.67 15.09 15.17
N GLU A 54 -4.96 15.88 15.97
CA GLU A 54 -4.89 17.33 15.81
C GLU A 54 -3.45 17.81 15.74
N PHE A 55 -3.23 18.77 14.83
CA PHE A 55 -2.00 19.54 14.78
C PHE A 55 -2.13 20.77 15.70
N ASN A 56 -1.21 20.90 16.67
CA ASN A 56 -1.13 22.03 17.58
C ASN A 56 -0.08 23.04 17.11
N GLY A 57 -0.34 23.73 15.99
CA GLY A 57 0.55 24.75 15.44
C GLY A 57 -0.11 26.13 15.39
N GLN A 58 0.35 26.97 14.46
CA GLN A 58 -0.24 28.31 14.24
C GLN A 58 -1.66 28.27 13.66
N TRP A 59 -2.06 27.14 13.11
CA TRP A 59 -3.41 26.83 12.61
C TRP A 59 -3.82 25.47 13.14
N THR A 60 -5.11 25.30 13.37
CA THR A 60 -5.66 24.01 13.78
C THR A 60 -5.97 23.17 12.55
N GLU A 61 -5.39 22.00 12.47
CA GLU A 61 -5.70 20.97 11.48
C GLU A 61 -6.17 19.73 12.24
N SER A 62 -7.31 19.17 11.87
CA SER A 62 -7.90 18.02 12.54
C SER A 62 -8.25 16.94 11.54
N TYR A 63 -7.92 15.71 11.91
CA TYR A 63 -8.20 14.49 11.16
C TYR A 63 -9.01 13.55 12.03
N THR A 64 -10.10 13.03 11.50
CA THR A 64 -10.87 11.98 12.18
C THR A 64 -10.79 10.70 11.38
N ILE A 65 -10.34 9.64 12.03
CA ILE A 65 -10.19 8.29 11.47
C ILE A 65 -11.15 7.37 12.23
N THR A 66 -11.99 6.67 11.49
CA THR A 66 -12.89 5.64 12.06
C THR A 66 -12.57 4.28 11.44
N LYS A 67 -13.34 3.25 11.80
CA LYS A 67 -13.21 1.91 11.18
C LYS A 67 -13.43 1.91 9.67
N ASP A 68 -14.20 2.86 9.15
CA ASP A 68 -14.65 2.87 7.76
C ASP A 68 -14.43 4.19 7.05
N SER A 69 -13.97 5.24 7.73
CA SER A 69 -13.88 6.56 7.15
C SER A 69 -12.66 7.36 7.60
N PHE A 70 -12.33 8.37 6.77
CA PHE A 70 -11.33 9.37 7.06
C PHE A 70 -11.86 10.75 6.65
N THR A 71 -11.64 11.78 7.47
CA THR A 71 -11.95 13.17 7.12
C THR A 71 -10.93 14.12 7.73
N ASN A 72 -10.65 15.22 7.02
CA ASN A 72 -9.82 16.33 7.51
C ASN A 72 -10.55 17.69 7.47
N GLY A 73 -11.88 17.69 7.35
CA GLY A 73 -12.67 18.89 7.21
C GLY A 73 -12.82 19.41 5.77
N TYR A 74 -11.87 19.14 4.89
CA TYR A 74 -11.94 19.48 3.46
C TYR A 74 -12.54 18.34 2.65
N TYR A 75 -11.92 17.18 2.67
CA TYR A 75 -12.38 15.98 2.00
C TYR A 75 -12.77 14.90 3.00
N THR A 76 -13.60 14.01 2.53
CA THR A 76 -14.05 12.84 3.30
C THR A 76 -14.05 11.62 2.38
N GLY A 77 -13.70 10.48 2.93
CA GLY A 77 -13.84 9.20 2.25
C GLY A 77 -14.33 8.13 3.21
N ASN A 78 -14.97 7.12 2.66
CA ASN A 78 -15.39 5.90 3.33
C ASN A 78 -14.67 4.67 2.74
N ASN A 79 -15.11 3.47 3.11
CA ASN A 79 -14.47 2.20 2.73
C ASN A 79 -12.98 2.18 3.07
N ALA A 80 -12.61 2.78 4.22
CA ALA A 80 -11.23 2.92 4.63
C ALA A 80 -10.55 1.55 4.78
N LYS A 81 -9.38 1.40 4.16
CA LYS A 81 -8.52 0.22 4.24
C LYS A 81 -7.09 0.64 4.53
N VAL A 82 -6.37 -0.19 5.24
CA VAL A 82 -4.97 0.06 5.59
C VAL A 82 -4.07 -0.97 4.94
N TYR A 83 -2.98 -0.48 4.39
CA TYR A 83 -1.83 -1.27 3.97
C TYR A 83 -0.64 -0.89 4.84
N LYS A 84 -0.20 -1.80 5.71
CA LYS A 84 0.95 -1.58 6.58
C LYS A 84 2.24 -1.81 5.81
N THR A 85 3.21 -0.92 5.99
CA THR A 85 4.59 -1.11 5.54
C THR A 85 5.49 -1.61 6.66
N ASP A 86 5.11 -1.27 7.90
CA ASP A 86 5.70 -1.77 9.15
C ASP A 86 4.71 -1.59 10.33
N GLU A 87 5.15 -1.79 11.55
CA GLU A 87 4.29 -1.68 12.75
C GLU A 87 3.76 -0.25 13.00
N LYS A 88 4.49 0.77 12.54
CA LYS A 88 4.22 2.19 12.84
C LYS A 88 3.94 3.02 11.60
N SER A 89 3.96 2.42 10.42
CA SER A 89 3.85 3.12 9.14
C SER A 89 2.97 2.36 8.15
N GLY A 90 2.37 3.09 7.23
CA GLY A 90 1.57 2.52 6.17
C GLY A 90 0.71 3.54 5.46
N TYR A 91 -0.24 3.05 4.70
CA TYR A 91 -1.15 3.85 3.90
C TYR A 91 -2.59 3.58 4.33
N ILE A 92 -3.39 4.64 4.42
CA ILE A 92 -4.84 4.59 4.57
C ILE A 92 -5.42 4.92 3.21
N TYR A 93 -6.13 3.98 2.60
CA TYR A 93 -6.86 4.17 1.35
C TYR A 93 -8.32 4.42 1.66
N ILE A 94 -8.90 5.40 1.00
CA ILE A 94 -10.29 5.79 1.16
C ILE A 94 -10.94 5.99 -0.20
N GLN A 95 -12.24 5.74 -0.29
CA GLN A 95 -13.04 6.10 -1.44
C GLN A 95 -13.73 7.43 -1.16
N TYR A 96 -13.45 8.46 -1.96
CA TYR A 96 -13.99 9.81 -1.72
C TYR A 96 -15.52 9.82 -1.67
N THR A 97 -16.07 10.45 -0.65
CA THR A 97 -17.48 10.88 -0.57
C THR A 97 -17.62 12.39 -0.72
N LYS A 98 -16.55 13.14 -0.45
CA LYS A 98 -16.40 14.54 -0.70
C LYS A 98 -14.98 14.81 -1.20
N ALA A 99 -14.82 15.45 -2.33
CA ALA A 99 -13.53 15.70 -2.97
C ALA A 99 -13.42 17.13 -3.51
N MET A 100 -12.24 17.47 -4.02
CA MET A 100 -11.94 18.80 -4.56
C MET A 100 -12.48 18.96 -5.98
N ASN A 101 -13.08 20.10 -6.27
CA ASN A 101 -13.47 20.56 -7.60
C ASN A 101 -12.30 21.30 -8.31
N ALA A 102 -12.47 21.58 -9.59
CA ALA A 102 -11.49 22.33 -10.37
C ALA A 102 -11.25 23.78 -9.89
N ASP A 103 -12.19 24.36 -9.18
CA ASP A 103 -12.11 25.69 -8.56
C ASP A 103 -11.55 25.68 -7.13
N TYR A 104 -10.97 24.54 -6.71
CA TYR A 104 -10.46 24.28 -5.36
C TYR A 104 -11.51 24.29 -4.24
N SER A 105 -12.79 24.35 -4.55
CA SER A 105 -13.84 24.05 -3.57
C SER A 105 -13.99 22.55 -3.35
N TYR A 106 -14.72 22.15 -2.29
CA TYR A 106 -14.93 20.73 -1.97
C TYR A 106 -16.42 20.42 -1.97
N SER A 107 -16.82 19.35 -2.66
CA SER A 107 -18.21 18.91 -2.74
C SER A 107 -18.38 17.39 -2.85
N GLU A 108 -19.59 16.94 -2.57
CA GLU A 108 -20.01 15.54 -2.75
C GLU A 108 -20.30 15.18 -4.22
N THR A 109 -20.22 16.16 -5.12
CA THR A 109 -20.40 16.00 -6.58
C THR A 109 -19.14 16.26 -7.38
N ALA A 110 -17.99 16.39 -6.69
CA ALA A 110 -16.70 16.59 -7.34
C ALA A 110 -16.33 15.39 -8.25
N PRO A 111 -15.54 15.61 -9.32
CA PRO A 111 -15.22 14.56 -10.32
C PRO A 111 -14.54 13.32 -9.76
N ASP A 112 -13.90 13.42 -8.58
CA ASP A 112 -13.18 12.31 -7.94
C ASP A 112 -14.00 11.59 -6.87
N VAL A 113 -15.25 12.00 -6.61
CA VAL A 113 -16.16 11.27 -5.71
C VAL A 113 -16.38 9.84 -6.27
N GLY A 114 -16.31 8.86 -5.38
CA GLY A 114 -16.36 7.43 -5.72
C GLY A 114 -15.02 6.82 -6.16
N LYS A 115 -13.96 7.63 -6.31
CA LYS A 115 -12.61 7.16 -6.63
C LYS A 115 -11.75 7.01 -5.37
N TRP A 116 -10.66 6.26 -5.50
CA TRP A 116 -9.74 5.94 -4.43
C TRP A 116 -8.61 6.96 -4.30
N TYR A 117 -8.25 7.22 -3.05
CA TYR A 117 -7.19 8.15 -2.63
C TYR A 117 -6.39 7.56 -1.49
N ALA A 118 -5.20 8.09 -1.22
CA ALA A 118 -4.34 7.61 -0.16
C ALA A 118 -3.83 8.73 0.76
N VAL A 119 -3.69 8.36 2.03
CA VAL A 119 -2.98 9.11 3.06
C VAL A 119 -1.89 8.22 3.63
N HIS A 120 -0.65 8.69 3.67
CA HIS A 120 0.46 7.96 4.28
C HIS A 120 0.59 8.36 5.74
N TYR A 121 0.74 7.37 6.62
CA TYR A 121 1.05 7.59 8.03
C TYR A 121 2.40 6.98 8.40
N LYS A 122 3.08 7.59 9.37
CA LYS A 122 4.30 7.09 9.98
C LYS A 122 4.46 7.54 11.42
N ASP A 123 5.43 6.96 12.13
CA ASP A 123 5.77 7.25 13.51
C ASP A 123 4.56 7.12 14.46
N LEU A 124 3.65 6.17 14.15
CA LEU A 124 2.45 5.92 14.95
C LEU A 124 2.82 5.43 16.35
N THR A 125 2.23 6.09 17.35
CA THR A 125 2.22 5.69 18.76
C THR A 125 0.80 5.74 19.30
N ASP A 126 0.59 5.48 20.58
CA ASP A 126 -0.74 5.60 21.20
C ASP A 126 -1.28 7.04 21.21
N SER A 127 -0.39 8.04 21.15
CA SER A 127 -0.74 9.46 21.31
C SER A 127 -0.24 10.37 20.19
N THR A 128 0.64 9.90 19.31
CA THR A 128 1.21 10.71 18.23
C THR A 128 1.18 10.00 16.89
N LEU A 129 1.12 10.77 15.81
CA LEU A 129 1.04 10.30 14.44
C LEU A 129 1.57 11.37 13.49
N LYS A 130 2.26 10.97 12.42
CA LYS A 130 2.56 11.85 11.29
C LYS A 130 1.72 11.44 10.08
N LEU A 131 0.96 12.38 9.50
CA LEU A 131 0.15 12.17 8.31
C LEU A 131 0.63 13.02 7.14
N SER A 132 0.58 12.46 5.95
CA SER A 132 0.76 13.15 4.68
C SER A 132 -0.34 12.74 3.71
N ALA A 133 -1.05 13.72 3.17
CA ALA A 133 -2.00 13.52 2.09
C ALA A 133 -1.25 13.32 0.77
N ALA A 134 -1.73 12.45 -0.11
CA ALA A 134 -1.11 12.24 -1.41
C ALA A 134 -1.24 13.50 -2.27
N TYR A 135 -0.10 14.08 -2.64
CA TYR A 135 -0.04 15.23 -3.55
C TYR A 135 1.20 15.20 -4.41
N LYS A 136 1.02 15.42 -5.70
CA LYS A 136 2.08 15.61 -6.68
C LYS A 136 1.57 16.53 -7.78
N ALA A 137 2.32 17.57 -8.15
CA ALA A 137 1.87 18.62 -9.06
C ALA A 137 1.32 18.10 -10.40
N ASP A 138 2.01 17.11 -10.99
CA ASP A 138 1.60 16.49 -12.27
C ASP A 138 1.08 15.06 -12.06
N GLY A 139 0.67 14.72 -10.83
CA GLY A 139 0.18 13.40 -10.46
C GLY A 139 -1.33 13.28 -10.55
N LYS A 140 -1.81 12.06 -10.32
CA LYS A 140 -3.24 11.80 -10.21
C LYS A 140 -3.78 12.31 -8.88
N SER A 141 -5.01 12.82 -8.88
CA SER A 141 -5.76 13.21 -7.67
C SER A 141 -6.52 12.03 -7.06
N ALA A 142 -6.86 11.02 -7.87
CA ALA A 142 -7.56 9.81 -7.47
C ALA A 142 -7.43 8.71 -8.53
N THR A 143 -7.77 7.46 -8.19
CA THR A 143 -7.74 6.30 -9.08
C THR A 143 -9.07 5.55 -9.07
N ALA A 144 -9.32 4.72 -10.09
CA ALA A 144 -10.59 3.98 -10.20
C ALA A 144 -10.69 2.82 -9.19
N THR A 145 -9.57 2.15 -8.90
CA THR A 145 -9.52 1.01 -7.99
C THR A 145 -8.53 1.23 -6.85
N ILE A 146 -8.66 0.46 -5.78
CA ILE A 146 -7.74 0.51 -4.64
C ILE A 146 -6.35 -0.04 -5.01
N GLU A 147 -6.29 -1.01 -5.91
CA GLU A 147 -5.04 -1.58 -6.42
C GLU A 147 -4.26 -0.54 -7.23
N GLU A 148 -4.96 0.24 -8.07
CA GLU A 148 -4.35 1.38 -8.77
C GLU A 148 -3.88 2.45 -7.78
N ALA A 149 -4.66 2.74 -6.72
CA ALA A 149 -4.27 3.69 -5.67
C ALA A 149 -2.99 3.23 -4.97
N LYS A 150 -2.89 1.94 -4.64
CA LYS A 150 -1.70 1.33 -4.03
C LYS A 150 -0.47 1.44 -4.93
N ALA A 151 -0.62 1.22 -6.23
CA ALA A 151 0.48 1.33 -7.18
C ALA A 151 0.90 2.78 -7.45
N GLU A 152 -0.05 3.71 -7.49
CA GLU A 152 0.17 5.12 -7.81
C GLU A 152 0.69 5.92 -6.62
N PHE A 153 -0.05 5.89 -5.49
CA PHE A 153 0.20 6.74 -4.33
C PHE A 153 1.23 6.09 -3.41
N THR A 154 2.51 6.26 -3.75
CA THR A 154 3.63 5.76 -2.94
C THR A 154 4.60 6.88 -2.60
N VAL A 155 5.41 6.66 -1.55
CA VAL A 155 6.53 7.55 -1.21
C VAL A 155 7.52 7.60 -2.37
N ASP A 156 7.83 6.47 -2.99
CA ASP A 156 8.79 6.36 -4.10
C ASP A 156 8.31 7.11 -5.35
N ASN A 157 7.00 7.16 -5.59
CA ASN A 157 6.42 7.94 -6.67
C ASN A 157 6.37 9.47 -6.38
N GLY A 158 6.79 9.88 -5.18
CA GLY A 158 6.91 11.28 -4.79
C GLY A 158 5.59 11.97 -4.38
N TYR A 159 4.60 11.17 -3.94
CA TYR A 159 3.30 11.72 -3.52
C TYR A 159 3.29 12.25 -2.07
N PHE A 160 4.23 11.82 -1.23
CA PHE A 160 4.22 12.11 0.21
C PHE A 160 5.51 12.83 0.62
N GLY A 161 5.45 14.14 0.77
CA GLY A 161 6.62 14.97 1.10
C GLY A 161 6.43 15.87 2.32
N ILE A 162 5.19 16.22 2.65
CA ILE A 162 4.84 17.13 3.75
C ILE A 162 4.03 16.35 4.77
N TYR A 163 4.51 16.29 6.01
CA TYR A 163 3.85 15.58 7.11
C TYR A 163 3.40 16.56 8.18
N SER A 164 2.13 16.46 8.57
CA SER A 164 1.60 17.08 9.79
C SER A 164 1.91 16.17 10.97
N GLU A 165 2.52 16.74 12.02
CA GLU A 165 2.75 16.05 13.29
C GLU A 165 1.54 16.24 14.18
N LEU A 166 0.87 15.14 14.54
CA LEU A 166 -0.44 15.14 15.15
C LEU A 166 -0.41 14.50 16.52
N GLU A 167 -1.27 14.98 17.41
CA GLU A 167 -1.55 14.41 18.72
C GLU A 167 -3.00 13.89 18.78
N LYS A 168 -3.18 12.75 19.45
CA LYS A 168 -4.50 12.15 19.66
C LYS A 168 -5.28 12.90 20.74
N LYS A 169 -6.55 13.18 20.46
CA LYS A 169 -7.50 13.79 21.39
C LYS A 169 -8.18 12.76 22.28
#